data_bca384c33fd47d391e3e327f4851cbcf
#
_entry.id   bca384c33fd47d391e3e327f4851cbcf
#
_cell.length_a   1.000
_cell.length_b   1.000
_cell.length_c   1.000
_cell.angle_alpha   90.00
_cell.angle_beta   90.00
_cell.angle_gamma   90.00
#
_symmetry.space_group_name_H-M   'P 1'
#
loop_
_entity.id
_entity.type
_entity.pdbx_description
1 polymer ?
#
loop_
_entity_poly.entity_id
_entity_poly.type
_entity_poly.pdbx_seq_one_letter_code
_entity_poly.pdbx_strand_id
1 'polypeptide(L)' 'MNIEDQVREAIIAELQRQSEAGQQGLRIKPGEAEMITIEGRVNLDELTMAVVGSLAGGP' A
#
# COMPACT_ATOMS: atom_id res chain seq x y z
N MET A 1 -18.34 -0.40 -2.50
CA MET A 1 -17.04 0.20 -2.12
C MET A 1 -16.74 1.36 -3.05
N ASN A 2 -16.38 2.51 -2.50
CA ASN A 2 -16.10 3.66 -3.35
C ASN A 2 -14.64 3.67 -3.76
N ILE A 3 -14.29 4.63 -4.63
CA ILE A 3 -12.95 4.66 -5.20
C ILE A 3 -11.88 4.97 -4.15
N GLU A 4 -12.22 5.76 -3.15
CA GLU A 4 -11.27 6.07 -2.08
C GLU A 4 -10.91 4.82 -1.29
N ASP A 5 -11.91 4.00 -0.97
CA ASP A 5 -11.65 2.75 -0.27
C ASP A 5 -10.80 1.81 -1.11
N GLN A 6 -11.08 1.77 -2.39
CA GLN A 6 -10.36 0.91 -3.31
C GLN A 6 -8.87 1.31 -3.38
N VAL A 7 -8.61 2.60 -3.49
CA VAL A 7 -7.25 3.10 -3.53
C VAL A 7 -6.54 2.85 -2.20
N ARG A 8 -7.24 3.10 -1.09
CA ARG A 8 -6.67 2.88 0.23
C ARG A 8 -6.24 1.42 0.41
N GLU A 9 -7.10 0.51 0.01
CA GLU A 9 -6.77 -0.91 0.14
C GLU A 9 -5.61 -1.30 -0.75
N ALA A 10 -5.53 -0.72 -1.94
CA ALA A 10 -4.40 -1.01 -2.82
C ALA A 10 -3.08 -0.54 -2.21
N ILE A 11 -3.10 0.64 -1.61
CA ILE A 11 -1.91 1.19 -0.97
C ILE A 11 -1.48 0.29 0.19
N ILE A 12 -2.42 -0.07 1.04
CA ILE A 12 -2.09 -0.90 2.21
C ILE A 12 -1.56 -2.26 1.77
N ALA A 13 -2.22 -2.87 0.80
CA ALA A 13 -1.80 -4.19 0.32
C ALA A 13 -0.38 -4.13 -0.28
N GLU A 14 -0.10 -3.09 -1.05
CA GLU A 14 1.22 -2.97 -1.65
C GLU A 14 2.30 -2.71 -0.61
N LEU A 15 2.00 -1.86 0.37
CA LEU A 15 2.96 -1.60 1.44
C LEU A 15 3.26 -2.86 2.22
N GLN A 16 2.22 -3.66 2.51
CA GLN A 16 2.43 -4.93 3.19
C GLN A 16 3.24 -5.89 2.36
N ARG A 17 2.98 -5.94 1.04
CA ARG A 17 3.75 -6.80 0.15
C ARG A 17 5.22 -6.41 0.17
N GLN A 18 5.52 -5.13 0.09
CA GLN A 18 6.90 -4.68 0.11
C GLN A 18 7.57 -4.99 1.45
N SER A 19 6.82 -4.83 2.54
CA SER A 19 7.32 -5.14 3.86
C SER A 19 7.67 -6.63 3.97
N GLU A 20 6.81 -7.49 3.47
CA GLU A 20 7.03 -8.93 3.53
C GLU A 20 8.14 -9.38 2.61
N ALA A 21 8.35 -8.66 1.52
CA ALA A 21 9.44 -8.95 0.62
C ALA A 21 10.80 -8.56 1.19
N GLY A 22 10.81 -7.94 2.37
CA GLY A 22 12.05 -7.58 3.03
C GLY A 22 12.77 -6.41 2.42
N GLN A 23 12.05 -5.57 1.72
CA GLN A 23 12.69 -4.45 1.04
C GLN A 23 13.11 -3.39 2.03
N GLN A 24 14.42 -3.25 2.19
CA GLN A 24 15.04 -2.11 2.86
C GLN A 24 14.52 -1.85 4.27
N GLY A 25 14.17 -2.91 4.99
CA GLY A 25 13.74 -2.78 6.36
C GLY A 25 12.38 -2.15 6.54
N LEU A 26 11.57 -2.15 5.50
CA LEU A 26 10.26 -1.55 5.56
C LEU A 26 9.38 -2.25 6.59
N ARG A 27 8.76 -1.46 7.44
CA ARG A 27 7.84 -1.95 8.46
C ARG A 27 6.55 -1.16 8.40
N ILE A 28 5.45 -1.89 8.42
CA ILE A 28 4.11 -1.30 8.39
C ILE A 28 3.42 -1.68 9.67
N LYS A 29 2.99 -0.69 10.42
CA LYS A 29 2.26 -0.92 11.66
C LYS A 29 0.87 -0.34 11.53
N PRO A 30 -0.17 -1.15 11.70
CA PRO A 30 -1.53 -0.61 11.66
C PRO A 30 -1.72 0.36 12.81
N GLY A 31 -2.36 1.46 12.51
CA GLY A 31 -2.69 2.44 13.50
C GLY A 31 -4.16 2.38 13.82
N GLU A 32 -4.67 3.46 14.37
CA GLU A 32 -6.09 3.57 14.67
C GLU A 32 -6.81 4.16 13.47
N ALA A 33 -7.97 3.62 13.21
CA ALA A 33 -8.84 4.13 12.15
C ALA A 33 -8.09 4.18 10.82
N GLU A 34 -7.91 5.36 10.26
CA GLU A 34 -7.28 5.50 8.96
C GLU A 34 -5.79 5.80 9.03
N MET A 35 -5.20 5.68 10.20
CA MET A 35 -3.79 6.00 10.37
C MET A 35 -2.95 4.74 10.35
N ILE A 36 -1.84 4.77 9.65
CA ILE A 36 -0.84 3.70 9.71
C ILE A 36 0.53 4.31 9.91
N THR A 37 1.42 3.55 10.50
CA THR A 37 2.80 3.97 10.68
C THR A 37 3.68 3.22 9.71
N ILE A 38 4.48 3.97 8.97
CA ILE A 38 5.39 3.40 7.98
C ILE A 38 6.81 3.77 8.38
N GLU A 39 7.67 2.75 8.51
CA GLU A 39 9.08 2.95 8.81
C GLU A 39 9.91 2.27 7.74
N GLY A 40 10.88 2.99 7.18
CA GLY A 40 11.74 2.42 6.16
C GLY A 40 11.49 3.04 4.82
N ARG A 41 11.92 2.34 3.78
CA ARG A 41 11.88 2.85 2.42
C ARG A 41 10.79 2.14 1.64
N VAL A 42 10.07 2.92 0.86
CA VAL A 42 8.98 2.41 0.02
C VAL A 42 9.40 2.58 -1.44
N ASN A 43 9.18 1.54 -2.22
CA ASN A 43 9.38 1.65 -3.67
C ASN A 43 8.18 2.38 -4.25
N LEU A 44 8.41 3.62 -4.62
CA LEU A 44 7.32 4.48 -5.05
C LEU A 44 6.74 4.05 -6.40
N ASP A 45 7.60 3.57 -7.30
CA ASP A 45 7.12 3.11 -8.60
C ASP A 45 6.17 1.94 -8.45
N GLU A 46 6.53 0.99 -7.60
CA GLU A 46 5.67 -0.17 -7.37
C GLU A 46 4.36 0.23 -6.71
N LEU A 47 4.44 1.17 -5.77
CA LEU A 47 3.23 1.67 -5.13
C LEU A 47 2.32 2.36 -6.14
N THR A 48 2.90 3.17 -7.00
CA THR A 48 2.13 3.86 -8.03
C THR A 48 1.46 2.87 -8.96
N MET A 49 2.17 1.83 -9.36
CA MET A 49 1.61 0.80 -10.23
C MET A 49 0.46 0.08 -9.55
N ALA A 50 0.58 -0.19 -8.26
CA ALA A 50 -0.49 -0.86 -7.53
C ALA A 50 -1.75 -0.01 -7.52
N VAL A 51 -1.60 1.29 -7.28
CA VAL A 51 -2.75 2.20 -7.25
C VAL A 51 -3.39 2.28 -8.63
N VAL A 52 -2.58 2.47 -9.67
CA VAL A 52 -3.10 2.56 -11.03
C VAL A 52 -3.81 1.26 -11.41
N GLY A 53 -3.20 0.12 -11.04
CA GLY A 53 -3.80 -1.18 -11.32
C GLY A 53 -5.15 -1.36 -10.65
N SER A 54 -5.29 -0.86 -9.42
CA SER A 54 -6.55 -0.98 -8.72
C SER A 54 -7.67 -0.18 -9.38
N LEU A 55 -7.31 0.92 -10.03
CA LEU A 55 -8.28 1.77 -10.69
C LEU A 55 -8.63 1.26 -12.10
N ALA A 56 -7.62 0.82 -12.82
CA ALA A 56 -7.78 0.43 -14.22
C ALA A 56 -8.19 -1.04 -14.36
N GLY A 57 -7.68 -1.88 -13.48
CA GLY A 57 -7.87 -3.30 -13.61
C GLY A 57 -9.27 -3.76 -13.25
N GLY A 58 -9.85 -3.15 -12.26
CA GLY A 58 -11.15 -3.57 -11.77
C GLY A 58 -11.20 -5.07 -11.52
N PRO A 59 -12.11 -5.56 -10.82
CA PRO A 59 -12.27 -7.00 -10.71
C PRO A 59 -12.84 -7.59 -11.98
#